data_ebed35f0c232882bd69f4068e9a19e35
#
_entry.id   ebed35f0c232882bd69f4068e9a19e35
#
_cell.length_a   1.000
_cell.length_b   1.000
_cell.length_c   1.000
_cell.angle_alpha   90.00
_cell.angle_beta   90.00
_cell.angle_gamma   90.00
#
_symmetry.space_group_name_H-M   'P 1'
#
loop_
_entity.id
_entity.type
_entity.pdbx_description
1 polymer ?
#
loop_
_entity_poly.entity_id
_entity_poly.type
_entity_poly.pdbx_seq_one_letter_code
_entity_poly.pdbx_strand_id
1 'polypeptide(L)'
;NNDHGPLRFPHLNVDYMIHHLLSHGDTADWLKVNQFFLEQMAYIARRLDGIQEGDRTALDNTMLMLCSSMLTGHHDATQLPVVMLGGGGGRIKGGQNLNYREKPNRQMSRLFLSMMDKMNVRPKTFGDANKPLDEL
;
A
#
# COMPACT_ATOMS: atom_id res chain seq x y z
N ASN A 1 -8.08 10.31 -1.24
CA ASN A 1 -8.69 10.78 0.00
C ASN A 1 -8.70 12.29 0.05
N ASN A 2 -9.83 12.87 0.36
CA ASN A 2 -9.97 14.31 0.49
C ASN A 2 -9.52 14.73 1.90
N ASP A 3 -8.37 15.29 2.01
CA ASP A 3 -7.76 15.70 3.27
C ASP A 3 -8.52 16.82 3.99
N HIS A 4 -9.31 17.57 3.26
CA HIS A 4 -10.08 18.69 3.78
C HIS A 4 -11.51 18.31 4.14
N GLY A 5 -11.89 17.07 3.88
CA GLY A 5 -13.22 16.59 4.21
C GLY A 5 -13.40 16.31 5.70
N PRO A 6 -14.64 16.16 6.13
CA PRO A 6 -14.98 15.84 7.51
C PRO A 6 -14.75 14.35 7.83
N LEU A 7 -13.75 13.72 7.23
CA LEU A 7 -13.47 12.30 7.45
C LEU A 7 -13.15 12.06 8.92
N ARG A 8 -13.96 11.27 9.56
CA ARG A 8 -13.90 10.92 10.99
C ARG A 8 -14.13 9.41 11.15
N PHE A 9 -13.74 8.88 12.28
CA PHE A 9 -13.92 7.46 12.63
C PHE A 9 -14.64 7.30 13.97
N PRO A 10 -15.92 7.72 14.09
CA PRO A 10 -16.66 7.65 15.35
C PRO A 10 -16.78 6.23 15.88
N HIS A 11 -16.82 5.22 15.01
CA HIS A 11 -16.81 3.80 15.40
C HIS A 11 -15.51 3.34 16.09
N LEU A 12 -14.45 4.13 15.99
CA LEU A 12 -13.17 3.93 16.69
C LEU A 12 -13.03 4.86 17.90
N ASN A 13 -14.08 5.60 18.26
CA ASN A 13 -14.05 6.71 19.21
C ASN A 13 -13.08 7.84 18.80
N VAL A 14 -12.91 8.06 17.50
CA VAL A 14 -12.12 9.14 16.90
C VAL A 14 -13.08 10.03 16.11
N ASP A 15 -13.78 10.93 16.82
CA ASP A 15 -14.79 11.80 16.22
C ASP A 15 -14.27 13.24 16.03
N TYR A 16 -13.11 13.35 15.40
CA TYR A 16 -12.52 14.61 14.99
C TYR A 16 -11.77 14.44 13.66
N MET A 17 -11.44 15.56 13.03
CA MET A 17 -10.88 15.61 11.67
C MET A 17 -9.51 14.92 11.61
N ILE A 18 -9.35 14.00 10.67
CA ILE A 18 -8.09 13.24 10.51
C ILE A 18 -6.93 14.16 10.16
N HIS A 19 -7.07 14.99 9.15
CA HIS A 19 -5.92 15.68 8.57
C HIS A 19 -5.19 16.55 9.61
N HIS A 20 -5.82 17.60 10.09
CA HIS A 20 -5.14 18.55 10.97
C HIS A 20 -5.04 18.13 12.43
N LEU A 21 -6.00 17.37 12.92
CA LEU A 21 -6.09 17.08 14.35
C LEU A 21 -5.49 15.72 14.73
N LEU A 22 -5.42 14.81 13.79
CA LEU A 22 -4.94 13.45 14.04
C LEU A 22 -3.58 13.19 13.39
N SER A 23 -3.46 13.39 12.06
CA SER A 23 -2.27 12.97 11.31
C SER A 23 -1.02 13.80 11.62
N HIS A 24 -1.18 15.05 12.08
CA HIS A 24 -0.08 15.89 12.53
C HIS A 24 0.37 15.61 13.98
N GLY A 25 -0.36 14.75 14.68
CA GLY A 25 -0.02 14.29 16.02
C GLY A 25 0.39 12.81 16.00
N ASP A 26 1.39 12.47 16.79
CA ASP A 26 1.76 11.06 17.03
C ASP A 26 0.93 10.55 18.22
N THR A 27 -0.31 10.17 17.96
CA THR A 27 -1.29 9.81 18.98
C THR A 27 -1.71 8.35 18.88
N ALA A 28 -2.19 7.80 20.01
CA ALA A 28 -2.81 6.47 20.03
C ALA A 28 -4.02 6.37 19.08
N ASP A 29 -4.73 7.46 18.86
CA ASP A 29 -5.87 7.49 17.96
C ASP A 29 -5.43 7.41 16.49
N TRP A 30 -4.29 7.99 16.12
CA TRP A 30 -3.69 7.79 14.80
C TRP A 30 -3.34 6.32 14.56
N LEU A 31 -2.80 5.65 15.57
CA LEU A 31 -2.52 4.21 15.50
C LEU A 31 -3.81 3.39 15.28
N LYS A 32 -4.90 3.69 15.97
CA LYS A 32 -6.20 3.02 15.77
C LYS A 32 -6.70 3.16 14.33
N VAL A 33 -6.59 4.35 13.75
CA VAL A 33 -7.02 4.59 12.37
C VAL A 33 -6.13 3.84 11.37
N ASN A 34 -4.82 3.83 11.56
CA ASN A 34 -3.91 3.04 10.72
C ASN A 34 -4.19 1.54 10.84
N GLN A 35 -4.42 1.04 12.05
CA GLN A 35 -4.81 -0.35 12.28
C GLN A 35 -6.12 -0.69 11.56
N PHE A 36 -7.11 0.18 11.63
CA PHE A 36 -8.36 -0.01 10.89
C PHE A 36 -8.13 -0.18 9.38
N PHE A 37 -7.29 0.64 8.75
CA PHE A 37 -6.97 0.48 7.33
C PHE A 37 -6.28 -0.86 7.03
N LEU A 38 -5.37 -1.30 7.88
CA LEU A 38 -4.73 -2.62 7.75
C LEU A 38 -5.74 -3.75 7.91
N GLU A 39 -6.69 -3.63 8.82
CA GLU A 39 -7.78 -4.60 9.00
C GLU A 39 -8.70 -4.66 7.78
N GLN A 40 -9.00 -3.51 7.13
CA GLN A 40 -9.76 -3.49 5.88
C GLN A 40 -8.99 -4.18 4.75
N MET A 41 -7.69 -3.95 4.63
CA MET A 41 -6.86 -4.66 3.66
C MET A 41 -6.87 -6.18 3.93
N ALA A 42 -6.70 -6.58 5.18
CA ALA A 42 -6.74 -7.99 5.58
C ALA A 42 -8.13 -8.61 5.32
N TYR A 43 -9.20 -7.85 5.52
CA TYR A 43 -10.56 -8.31 5.18
C TYR A 43 -10.70 -8.56 3.67
N ILE A 44 -10.28 -7.61 2.84
CA ILE A 44 -10.32 -7.76 1.38
C ILE A 44 -9.49 -8.98 0.95
N ALA A 45 -8.28 -9.13 1.48
CA ALA A 45 -7.41 -10.27 1.17
C ALA A 45 -8.09 -11.61 1.51
N ARG A 46 -8.68 -11.74 2.70
CA ARG A 46 -9.42 -12.96 3.08
C ARG A 46 -10.63 -13.21 2.18
N ARG A 47 -11.32 -12.17 1.72
CA ARG A 47 -12.45 -12.33 0.77
C ARG A 47 -11.98 -12.83 -0.58
N LEU A 48 -10.86 -12.30 -1.08
CA LEU A 48 -10.26 -12.75 -2.34
C LEU A 48 -9.69 -14.18 -2.22
N ASP A 49 -9.09 -14.51 -1.10
CA ASP A 49 -8.57 -15.87 -0.83
C ASP A 49 -9.68 -16.93 -0.76
N GLY A 50 -10.88 -16.54 -0.35
CA GLY A 50 -12.06 -17.41 -0.35
C GLY A 50 -12.73 -17.60 -1.73
N ILE A 51 -12.26 -16.95 -2.78
CA ILE A 51 -12.81 -17.08 -4.14
C ILE A 51 -11.90 -17.96 -4.97
N GLN A 52 -12.42 -19.09 -5.41
CA GLN A 52 -11.66 -20.04 -6.23
C GLN A 52 -11.66 -19.63 -7.71
N GLU A 53 -10.49 -19.61 -8.34
CA GLU A 53 -10.27 -19.33 -9.76
C GLU A 53 -9.39 -20.44 -10.36
N GLY A 54 -10.02 -21.49 -10.83
CA GLY A 54 -9.31 -22.69 -11.33
C GLY A 54 -8.58 -23.41 -10.20
N ASP A 55 -7.27 -23.55 -10.31
CA ASP A 55 -6.38 -24.16 -9.33
C ASP A 55 -5.81 -23.15 -8.30
N ARG A 56 -6.24 -21.91 -8.37
CA ARG A 56 -5.78 -20.79 -7.54
C ARG A 56 -6.93 -20.05 -6.90
N THR A 57 -6.61 -19.13 -6.00
CA THR A 57 -7.59 -18.16 -5.46
C THR A 57 -7.53 -16.85 -6.22
N ALA A 58 -8.57 -16.04 -6.09
CA ALA A 58 -8.55 -14.67 -6.63
C ALA A 58 -7.41 -13.84 -5.99
N LEU A 59 -7.03 -14.13 -4.75
CA LEU A 59 -5.87 -13.48 -4.11
C LEU A 59 -4.56 -13.86 -4.80
N ASP A 60 -4.38 -15.14 -5.16
CA ASP A 60 -3.20 -15.58 -5.90
C ASP A 60 -3.03 -14.86 -7.24
N ASN A 61 -4.14 -14.47 -7.85
CA ASN A 61 -4.17 -13.75 -9.13
C ASN A 61 -4.17 -12.23 -8.99
N THR A 62 -4.26 -11.70 -7.76
CA THR A 62 -4.35 -10.26 -7.47
C THR A 62 -3.01 -9.69 -6.99
N MET A 63 -2.82 -8.41 -7.19
CA MET A 63 -1.83 -7.55 -6.54
C MET A 63 -2.57 -6.53 -5.70
N LEU A 64 -2.74 -6.79 -4.41
CA LEU A 64 -3.38 -5.89 -3.47
C LEU A 64 -2.32 -5.09 -2.73
N MET A 65 -2.37 -3.78 -2.84
CA MET A 65 -1.37 -2.89 -2.24
C MET A 65 -2.02 -1.88 -1.30
N LEU A 66 -1.42 -1.72 -0.12
CA LEU A 66 -1.66 -0.62 0.79
C LEU A 66 -0.37 0.18 0.94
N CYS A 67 -0.44 1.46 0.73
CA CYS A 67 0.68 2.37 0.95
C CYS A 67 0.19 3.71 1.50
N SER A 68 1.08 4.43 2.17
CA SER A 68 0.89 5.84 2.49
C SER A 68 1.70 6.69 1.52
N SER A 69 1.26 7.91 1.27
CA SER A 69 2.02 8.92 0.52
C SER A 69 3.07 9.62 1.37
N MET A 70 3.05 9.41 2.68
CA MET A 70 3.95 10.03 3.66
C MET A 70 4.17 9.08 4.83
N LEU A 71 5.35 9.16 5.46
CA LEU A 71 5.65 8.38 6.67
C LEU A 71 5.00 9.01 7.90
N THR A 72 5.02 10.33 8.00
CA THR A 72 4.53 11.09 9.16
C THR A 72 3.62 12.22 8.71
N GLY A 73 2.84 12.76 9.64
CA GLY A 73 2.03 13.96 9.44
C GLY A 73 2.85 15.22 9.14
N HIS A 74 4.17 15.18 9.30
CA HIS A 74 5.09 16.27 8.91
C HIS A 74 5.50 16.21 7.44
N HIS A 75 4.77 15.44 6.63
CA HIS A 75 4.90 15.36 5.17
C HIS A 75 6.23 14.74 4.70
N ASP A 76 6.80 13.82 5.49
CA ASP A 76 7.97 13.06 5.05
C ASP A 76 7.56 12.03 3.99
N ALA A 77 7.82 12.33 2.73
CA ALA A 77 7.60 11.45 1.59
C ALA A 77 8.86 10.65 1.20
N THR A 78 9.93 10.73 1.97
CA THR A 78 11.19 10.05 1.66
C THR A 78 11.21 8.58 2.09
N GLN A 79 10.30 8.17 2.95
CA GLN A 79 10.16 6.81 3.45
C GLN A 79 8.68 6.45 3.43
N LEU A 80 8.31 5.51 2.59
CA LEU A 80 6.91 5.10 2.45
C LEU A 80 6.74 3.63 2.88
N PRO A 81 5.88 3.35 3.88
CA PRO A 81 5.50 1.97 4.18
C PRO A 81 4.61 1.45 3.05
N VAL A 82 4.94 0.27 2.55
CA VAL A 82 4.19 -0.42 1.51
C VAL A 82 3.96 -1.86 1.95
N VAL A 83 2.71 -2.30 1.90
CA VAL A 83 2.32 -3.69 2.10
C VAL A 83 1.70 -4.20 0.82
N MET A 84 2.19 -5.34 0.33
CA MET A 84 1.61 -6.03 -0.83
C MET A 84 1.15 -7.43 -0.44
N LEU A 85 -0.05 -7.79 -0.86
CA LEU A 85 -0.63 -9.12 -0.70
C LEU A 85 -1.07 -9.66 -2.06
N GLY A 86 -1.05 -10.97 -2.20
CA GLY A 86 -1.42 -11.67 -3.41
C GLY A 86 -0.22 -12.10 -4.26
N GLY A 87 -0.47 -12.99 -5.20
CA GLY A 87 0.55 -13.67 -5.98
C GLY A 87 0.81 -13.07 -7.36
N GLY A 88 -0.01 -12.11 -7.82
CA GLY A 88 0.11 -11.55 -9.17
C GLY A 88 0.06 -12.59 -10.29
N GLY A 89 -0.77 -13.63 -10.12
CA GLY A 89 -0.81 -14.78 -11.04
C GLY A 89 0.43 -15.68 -10.97
N GLY A 90 1.07 -15.76 -9.80
CA GLY A 90 2.30 -16.52 -9.58
C GLY A 90 3.58 -15.79 -10.00
N ARG A 91 3.48 -14.49 -10.25
CA ARG A 91 4.60 -13.65 -10.70
C ARG A 91 5.23 -12.83 -9.58
N ILE A 92 4.65 -12.85 -8.38
CA ILE A 92 5.16 -12.17 -7.20
C ILE A 92 5.48 -13.21 -6.13
N LYS A 93 6.67 -13.11 -5.58
CA LYS A 93 7.11 -13.96 -4.46
C LYS A 93 6.75 -13.27 -3.15
N GLY A 94 5.84 -13.85 -2.39
CA GLY A 94 5.47 -13.38 -1.06
C GLY A 94 6.52 -13.69 0.01
N GLY A 95 6.25 -13.23 1.24
CA GLY A 95 7.09 -13.51 2.41
C GLY A 95 8.42 -12.75 2.44
N GLN A 96 8.54 -11.65 1.70
CA GLN A 96 9.74 -10.83 1.64
C GLN A 96 9.57 -9.54 2.44
N ASN A 97 10.68 -9.09 3.02
CA ASN A 97 10.81 -7.74 3.57
C ASN A 97 11.92 -7.00 2.80
N LEU A 98 11.51 -6.03 1.99
CA LEU A 98 12.42 -5.27 1.12
C LEU A 98 12.65 -3.88 1.73
N ASN A 99 13.88 -3.60 2.15
CA ASN A 99 14.27 -2.33 2.72
C ASN A 99 15.06 -1.48 1.70
N TYR A 100 14.48 -0.34 1.35
CA TYR A 100 15.08 0.60 0.38
C TYR A 100 15.60 1.90 1.02
N ARG A 101 15.62 2.02 2.35
CA ARG A 101 15.96 3.29 3.05
C ARG A 101 17.30 3.88 2.61
N GLU A 102 18.32 3.04 2.49
CA GLU A 102 19.69 3.46 2.15
C GLU A 102 20.06 3.16 0.68
N LYS A 103 19.09 2.72 -0.13
CA LYS A 103 19.36 2.40 -1.53
C LYS A 103 19.15 3.62 -2.43
N PRO A 104 20.00 3.84 -3.43
CA PRO A 104 19.70 4.74 -4.53
C PRO A 104 18.53 4.16 -5.35
N ASN A 105 17.87 4.98 -6.12
CA ASN A 105 16.80 4.53 -7.02
C ASN A 105 15.63 3.86 -6.29
N ARG A 106 15.21 4.44 -5.17
CA ARG A 106 14.09 3.97 -4.35
C ARG A 106 12.75 4.62 -4.69
N GLN A 107 12.62 5.14 -5.92
CA GLN A 107 11.38 5.78 -6.36
C GLN A 107 10.20 4.79 -6.31
N MET A 108 9.09 5.24 -5.76
CA MET A 108 7.84 4.46 -5.72
C MET A 108 7.35 4.10 -7.13
N SER A 109 7.62 4.94 -8.12
CA SER A 109 7.29 4.71 -9.53
C SER A 109 7.95 3.44 -10.10
N ARG A 110 9.08 2.99 -9.55
CA ARG A 110 9.71 1.70 -9.92
C ARG A 110 8.86 0.52 -9.49
N LEU A 111 8.23 0.58 -8.31
CA LEU A 111 7.29 -0.44 -7.88
C LEU A 111 6.10 -0.52 -8.83
N PHE A 112 5.54 0.62 -9.23
CA PHE A 112 4.45 0.64 -10.21
C PHE A 112 4.85 0.08 -11.56
N LEU A 113 6.07 0.36 -12.05
CA LEU A 113 6.60 -0.26 -13.27
C LEU A 113 6.68 -1.80 -13.13
N SER A 114 7.11 -2.31 -11.98
CA SER A 114 7.13 -3.75 -11.71
C SER A 114 5.73 -4.35 -11.72
N MET A 115 4.77 -3.72 -11.05
CA MET A 115 3.38 -4.17 -11.04
C MET A 115 2.78 -4.18 -12.45
N MET A 116 3.04 -3.15 -13.25
CA MET A 116 2.60 -3.07 -14.65
C MET A 116 3.23 -4.17 -15.50
N ASP A 117 4.53 -4.45 -15.33
CA ASP A 117 5.20 -5.55 -16.04
C ASP A 117 4.56 -6.91 -15.71
N LYS A 118 4.20 -7.15 -14.42
CA LYS A 118 3.47 -8.37 -14.02
C LYS A 118 2.11 -8.48 -14.71
N MET A 119 1.52 -7.37 -15.13
CA MET A 119 0.27 -7.31 -15.90
C MET A 119 0.48 -7.28 -17.43
N ASN A 120 1.72 -7.47 -17.91
CA ASN A 120 2.12 -7.35 -19.31
C ASN A 120 1.95 -5.94 -19.90
N VAL A 121 1.92 -4.93 -19.06
CA VAL A 121 1.92 -3.51 -19.46
C VAL A 121 3.34 -2.97 -19.27
N ARG A 122 4.03 -2.67 -20.36
CA ARG A 122 5.48 -2.36 -20.34
C ARG A 122 5.80 -0.97 -20.90
N PRO A 123 5.41 0.10 -20.23
CA PRO A 123 5.83 1.44 -20.61
C PRO A 123 7.35 1.58 -20.39
N LYS A 124 8.00 2.43 -21.20
CA LYS A 124 9.43 2.72 -21.04
C LYS A 124 9.71 3.51 -19.75
N THR A 125 8.77 4.32 -19.33
CA THR A 125 8.87 5.19 -18.13
C THR A 125 7.53 5.30 -17.45
N PHE A 126 7.55 5.56 -16.12
CA PHE A 126 6.38 5.92 -15.35
C PHE A 126 6.82 6.86 -14.22
N GLY A 127 6.18 8.05 -14.12
CA GLY A 127 6.60 9.08 -13.18
C GLY A 127 8.07 9.43 -13.37
N ASP A 128 8.84 9.35 -12.31
CA ASP A 128 10.28 9.62 -12.25
C ASP A 128 11.16 8.35 -12.47
N ALA A 129 10.55 7.21 -12.78
CA ALA A 129 11.24 5.95 -12.97
C ALA A 129 11.29 5.51 -14.43
N ASN A 130 12.42 4.91 -14.82
CA ASN A 130 12.67 4.31 -16.14
C ASN A 130 13.07 2.83 -16.06
N LYS A 131 13.05 2.25 -14.88
CA LYS A 131 13.34 0.82 -14.62
C LYS A 131 12.44 0.30 -13.50
N PRO A 132 11.93 -0.93 -13.61
CA PRO A 132 11.22 -1.59 -12.52
C PRO A 132 12.14 -1.86 -11.31
N LEU A 133 11.57 -2.33 -10.21
CA LEU A 133 12.32 -2.95 -9.11
C LEU A 133 12.74 -4.36 -9.53
N ASP A 134 13.98 -4.71 -9.25
CA ASP A 134 14.53 -6.01 -9.64
C ASP A 134 14.07 -7.15 -8.73
N GLU A 135 13.67 -6.81 -7.49
CA GLU A 135 13.33 -7.78 -6.45
C GLU A 135 11.84 -8.18 -6.41
N LEU A 136 10.99 -7.56 -7.22
CA LEU A 136 9.54 -7.85 -7.23
C LEU A 136 9.15 -8.88 -8.28
#